data_bf09d340df5c56e3e3eb9b508fb7cfa3
#
_entry.id   bf09d340df5c56e3e3eb9b508fb7cfa3
#
_cell.length_a   1.000
_cell.length_b   1.000
_cell.length_c   1.000
_cell.angle_alpha   90.00
_cell.angle_beta   90.00
_cell.angle_gamma   90.00
#
_symmetry.space_group_name_H-M   'P 1'
#
loop_
_entity.id
_entity.type
_entity.pdbx_description
1 polymer ?
#
loop_
_entity_poly.entity_id
_entity_poly.type
_entity_poly.pdbx_seq_one_letter_code
_entity_poly.pdbx_strand_id
1 'polypeptide(L)'
;MDNKPHQSSLRKGRISIGGKWYSVTSCIDKKRSLLIPDPFHPMADARAAQIVIDSIRWLHEHEYWTCRGYVIMPDHVHIIFVLGENRTLNDVMASFGKFTAKKLNALTGSKGRVWQHGFYDHCLRDNESYIRHLRYMYENPLRKGWVQSVEDWPFSATEPNW
;
A
#
# COMPACT_ATOMS: atom_id res chain seq x y z
N MET A 1 -21.71 -15.94 9.06
CA MET A 1 -21.69 -14.46 8.98
C MET A 1 -20.38 -13.99 9.58
N ASP A 2 -19.42 -13.69 8.70
CA ASP A 2 -18.12 -13.16 9.12
C ASP A 2 -18.30 -11.74 9.65
N ASN A 3 -18.37 -11.64 10.95
CA ASN A 3 -18.38 -10.35 11.66
C ASN A 3 -16.94 -9.81 11.71
N LYS A 4 -16.44 -9.34 10.55
CA LYS A 4 -15.17 -8.60 10.53
C LYS A 4 -15.38 -7.29 11.30
N PRO A 5 -14.63 -7.02 12.37
CA PRO A 5 -14.80 -5.80 13.12
C PRO A 5 -14.64 -4.57 12.20
N HIS A 6 -15.52 -3.62 12.34
CA HIS A 6 -15.51 -2.36 11.61
C HIS A 6 -14.13 -1.71 11.74
N GLN A 7 -13.54 -1.27 10.63
CA GLN A 7 -12.18 -0.66 10.61
C GLN A 7 -12.01 0.49 11.61
N SER A 8 -13.09 1.19 11.93
CA SER A 8 -13.07 2.26 12.94
C SER A 8 -12.83 1.74 14.37
N SER A 9 -13.22 0.50 14.69
CA SER A 9 -12.98 -0.10 16.00
C SER A 9 -11.56 -0.64 16.17
N LEU A 10 -10.89 -0.97 15.05
CA LEU A 10 -9.49 -1.42 15.06
C LEU A 10 -8.49 -0.29 15.38
N ARG A 11 -8.92 0.97 15.28
CA ARG A 11 -8.06 2.16 15.48
C ARG A 11 -8.14 2.77 16.88
N LYS A 12 -9.16 2.43 17.67
CA LYS A 12 -9.28 2.94 19.03
C LYS A 12 -8.12 2.42 19.88
N GLY A 13 -7.27 3.33 20.35
CA GLY A 13 -6.15 3.02 21.24
C GLY A 13 -4.83 2.68 20.55
N ARG A 14 -4.71 2.79 19.22
CA ARG A 14 -3.41 2.63 18.54
C ARG A 14 -2.60 3.92 18.63
N ILE A 15 -1.45 3.81 19.26
CA ILE A 15 -0.45 4.88 19.33
C ILE A 15 0.55 4.64 18.21
N SER A 16 0.64 5.60 17.27
CA SER A 16 1.71 5.62 16.28
C SER A 16 3.02 6.04 16.95
N ILE A 17 4.09 5.30 16.66
CA ILE A 17 5.41 5.57 17.22
C ILE A 17 6.39 5.77 16.05
N GLY A 18 7.00 6.95 15.96
CA GLY A 18 8.08 7.24 15.02
C GLY A 18 9.24 6.27 15.21
N GLY A 19 9.93 5.94 14.13
CA GLY A 19 11.03 4.96 14.13
C GLY A 19 10.60 3.49 14.22
N LYS A 20 9.30 3.20 14.38
CA LYS A 20 8.80 1.81 14.36
C LYS A 20 8.43 1.37 12.94
N TRP A 21 8.49 0.07 12.76
CA TRP A 21 8.19 -0.59 11.48
C TRP A 21 6.71 -0.95 11.41
N TYR A 22 6.11 -0.66 10.28
CA TYR A 22 4.70 -0.96 10.01
C TYR A 22 4.52 -1.65 8.66
N SER A 23 3.62 -2.63 8.65
CA SER A 23 3.05 -3.18 7.43
C SER A 23 1.64 -2.63 7.27
N VAL A 24 1.37 -1.99 6.16
CA VAL A 24 0.09 -1.32 5.88
C VAL A 24 -0.52 -1.86 4.59
N THR A 25 -1.84 -2.05 4.61
CA THR A 25 -2.63 -2.35 3.41
C THR A 25 -3.71 -1.30 3.24
N SER A 26 -3.72 -0.66 2.07
CA SER A 26 -4.75 0.29 1.67
C SER A 26 -5.52 -0.25 0.47
N CYS A 27 -6.85 -0.32 0.57
CA CYS A 27 -7.71 -0.92 -0.45
C CYS A 27 -8.48 0.14 -1.22
N ILE A 28 -8.67 -0.10 -2.51
CA ILE A 28 -9.54 0.72 -3.37
C ILE A 28 -11.01 0.51 -2.93
N ASP A 29 -11.75 1.61 -2.93
CA ASP A 29 -13.18 1.59 -2.61
C ASP A 29 -13.94 0.63 -3.53
N LYS A 30 -14.81 -0.21 -2.93
CA LYS A 30 -15.55 -1.29 -3.61
C LYS A 30 -14.64 -2.32 -4.29
N LYS A 31 -13.36 -2.38 -3.93
CA LYS A 31 -12.38 -3.33 -4.48
C LYS A 31 -12.31 -3.34 -6.02
N ARG A 32 -12.46 -2.19 -6.62
CA ARG A 32 -12.32 -2.04 -8.09
C ARG A 32 -10.86 -2.27 -8.49
N SER A 33 -10.63 -2.94 -9.63
CA SER A 33 -9.30 -3.12 -10.23
C SER A 33 -8.81 -1.81 -10.89
N LEU A 34 -8.64 -0.76 -10.07
CA LEU A 34 -8.30 0.57 -10.53
C LEU A 34 -6.80 0.75 -10.80
N LEU A 35 -5.96 0.12 -9.97
CA LEU A 35 -4.51 0.33 -10.03
C LEU A 35 -3.86 -0.44 -11.18
N ILE A 36 -4.34 -1.66 -11.43
CA ILE A 36 -3.89 -2.52 -12.52
C ILE A 36 -5.13 -3.16 -13.14
N PRO A 37 -5.67 -2.57 -14.23
CA PRO A 37 -6.93 -3.04 -14.82
C PRO A 37 -6.91 -4.48 -15.30
N ASP A 38 -5.78 -4.92 -15.88
CA ASP A 38 -5.56 -6.30 -16.32
C ASP A 38 -4.33 -6.90 -15.65
N PRO A 39 -4.51 -7.76 -14.62
CA PRO A 39 -3.38 -8.36 -13.91
C PRO A 39 -2.61 -9.40 -14.71
N PHE A 40 -3.17 -9.93 -15.80
CA PHE A 40 -2.45 -10.84 -16.71
C PHE A 40 -1.57 -10.09 -17.71
N HIS A 41 -1.85 -8.82 -17.96
CA HIS A 41 -1.06 -7.92 -18.79
C HIS A 41 -0.80 -6.60 -18.02
N PRO A 42 -0.10 -6.65 -16.87
CA PRO A 42 -0.05 -5.54 -15.92
C PRO A 42 0.61 -4.28 -16.50
N MET A 43 1.45 -4.44 -17.52
CA MET A 43 2.10 -3.32 -18.22
C MET A 43 1.24 -2.69 -19.32
N ALA A 44 0.07 -3.25 -19.65
CA ALA A 44 -0.81 -2.69 -20.67
C ALA A 44 -1.32 -1.28 -20.28
N ASP A 45 -1.57 -1.06 -18.98
CA ASP A 45 -1.83 0.27 -18.44
C ASP A 45 -1.22 0.41 -17.04
N ALA A 46 -0.03 0.95 -16.98
CA ALA A 46 0.75 1.13 -15.74
C ALA A 46 0.54 2.51 -15.08
N ARG A 47 -0.26 3.41 -15.66
CA ARG A 47 -0.35 4.81 -15.23
C ARG A 47 -0.85 4.96 -13.78
N ALA A 48 -1.86 4.22 -13.40
CA ALA A 48 -2.40 4.27 -12.05
C ALA A 48 -1.42 3.69 -11.01
N ALA A 49 -0.79 2.55 -11.32
CA ALA A 49 0.25 1.97 -10.47
C ALA A 49 1.43 2.94 -10.30
N GLN A 50 1.85 3.60 -11.37
CA GLN A 50 2.96 4.57 -11.33
C GLN A 50 2.64 5.77 -10.42
N ILE A 51 1.41 6.28 -10.43
CA ILE A 51 0.97 7.34 -9.49
C ILE A 51 1.18 6.90 -8.03
N VAL A 52 0.86 5.65 -7.72
CA VAL A 52 1.05 5.11 -6.36
C VAL A 52 2.53 4.99 -6.01
N ILE A 53 3.35 4.46 -6.93
CA ILE A 53 4.81 4.34 -6.76
C ILE A 53 5.44 5.72 -6.54
N ASP A 54 5.10 6.71 -7.36
CA ASP A 54 5.62 8.08 -7.25
C ASP A 54 5.25 8.71 -5.89
N SER A 55 4.05 8.42 -5.38
CA SER A 55 3.64 8.88 -4.06
C SER A 55 4.43 8.20 -2.93
N ILE A 56 4.67 6.90 -3.03
CA ILE A 56 5.49 6.15 -2.06
C ILE A 56 6.91 6.72 -2.04
N ARG A 57 7.48 6.95 -3.20
CA ARG A 57 8.81 7.55 -3.37
C ARG A 57 8.87 8.95 -2.78
N TRP A 58 7.93 9.80 -3.11
CA TRP A 58 7.89 11.18 -2.61
C TRP A 58 7.84 11.22 -1.08
N LEU A 59 7.01 10.39 -0.45
CA LEU A 59 6.91 10.30 1.01
C LEU A 59 8.22 9.77 1.63
N HIS A 60 8.93 8.89 0.95
CA HIS A 60 10.25 8.43 1.35
C HIS A 60 11.29 9.55 1.30
N GLU A 61 11.38 10.26 0.17
CA GLU A 61 12.34 11.35 -0.05
C GLU A 61 12.12 12.55 0.89
N HIS A 62 10.88 12.73 1.38
CA HIS A 62 10.52 13.81 2.31
C HIS A 62 10.41 13.33 3.78
N GLU A 63 10.97 12.18 4.10
CA GLU A 63 11.10 11.65 5.47
C GLU A 63 9.77 11.46 6.22
N TYR A 64 8.66 11.29 5.49
CA TYR A 64 7.41 10.84 6.10
C TYR A 64 7.50 9.41 6.57
N TRP A 65 8.20 8.58 5.80
CA TRP A 65 8.59 7.21 6.10
C TRP A 65 9.90 6.83 5.40
N THR A 66 10.49 5.72 5.84
CA THR A 66 11.52 5.01 5.06
C THR A 66 10.88 3.75 4.50
N CYS A 67 10.54 3.74 3.21
CA CYS A 67 9.95 2.59 2.55
C CYS A 67 10.96 1.43 2.52
N ARG A 68 10.48 0.24 2.92
CA ARG A 68 11.26 -1.02 2.95
C ARG A 68 10.76 -2.03 1.94
N GLY A 69 9.59 -1.84 1.40
CA GLY A 69 9.03 -2.66 0.36
C GLY A 69 7.58 -2.29 0.05
N TYR A 70 7.17 -2.57 -1.17
CA TYR A 70 5.78 -2.42 -1.59
C TYR A 70 5.39 -3.46 -2.63
N VAL A 71 4.12 -3.76 -2.70
CA VAL A 71 3.48 -4.49 -3.80
C VAL A 71 2.17 -3.79 -4.14
N ILE A 72 2.02 -3.40 -5.40
CA ILE A 72 0.78 -2.83 -5.90
C ILE A 72 -0.02 -3.94 -6.57
N MET A 73 -1.23 -4.13 -6.09
CA MET A 73 -2.21 -5.08 -6.59
C MET A 73 -3.30 -4.33 -7.36
N PRO A 74 -4.15 -4.99 -8.14
CA PRO A 74 -5.21 -4.32 -8.89
C PRO A 74 -6.13 -3.42 -8.06
N ASP A 75 -6.47 -3.84 -6.84
CA ASP A 75 -7.47 -3.22 -5.97
C ASP A 75 -6.94 -2.79 -4.59
N HIS A 76 -5.63 -2.92 -4.36
CA HIS A 76 -5.00 -2.53 -3.10
C HIS A 76 -3.49 -2.38 -3.22
N VAL A 77 -2.88 -1.81 -2.21
CA VAL A 77 -1.42 -1.70 -2.07
C VAL A 77 -0.99 -2.22 -0.71
N HIS A 78 0.09 -2.98 -0.69
CA HIS A 78 0.84 -3.31 0.51
C HIS A 78 2.11 -2.49 0.58
N ILE A 79 2.41 -1.92 1.74
CA ILE A 79 3.63 -1.14 1.97
C ILE A 79 4.21 -1.52 3.32
N ILE A 80 5.51 -1.79 3.38
CA ILE A 80 6.28 -1.91 4.62
C ILE A 80 7.22 -0.73 4.72
N PHE A 81 7.21 -0.06 5.85
CA PHE A 81 8.03 1.12 6.08
C PHE A 81 8.38 1.33 7.55
N VAL A 82 9.42 2.11 7.79
CA VAL A 82 9.72 2.71 9.09
C VAL A 82 9.04 4.09 9.13
N LEU A 83 8.20 4.32 10.12
CA LEU A 83 7.52 5.61 10.27
C LEU A 83 8.52 6.71 10.60
N GLY A 84 8.42 7.85 9.93
CA GLY A 84 9.26 9.00 10.20
C GLY A 84 9.11 9.50 11.63
N GLU A 85 10.19 10.05 12.20
CA GLU A 85 10.16 10.67 13.51
C GLU A 85 9.13 11.82 13.54
N ASN A 86 8.46 11.99 14.67
CA ASN A 86 7.41 13.00 14.83
C ASN A 86 6.23 12.91 13.85
N ARG A 87 5.99 11.74 13.25
CA ARG A 87 4.86 11.46 12.36
C ARG A 87 3.89 10.49 13.01
N THR A 88 2.63 10.56 12.60
CA THR A 88 1.63 9.54 12.94
C THR A 88 1.26 8.74 11.70
N LEU A 89 0.85 7.48 11.89
CA LEU A 89 0.34 6.66 10.78
C LEU A 89 -0.84 7.33 10.08
N ASN A 90 -1.74 7.93 10.86
CA ASN A 90 -2.92 8.59 10.30
C ASN A 90 -2.53 9.76 9.38
N ASP A 91 -1.57 10.60 9.79
CA ASP A 91 -1.14 11.75 8.98
C ASP A 91 -0.46 11.30 7.68
N VAL A 92 0.43 10.32 7.78
CA VAL A 92 1.16 9.80 6.62
C VAL A 92 0.20 9.11 5.65
N MET A 93 -0.71 8.28 6.14
CA MET A 93 -1.68 7.58 5.29
C MET A 93 -2.77 8.52 4.74
N ALA A 94 -3.13 9.58 5.48
CA ALA A 94 -4.03 10.62 4.97
C ALA A 94 -3.36 11.41 3.83
N SER A 95 -2.10 11.75 3.98
CA SER A 95 -1.30 12.42 2.93
C SER A 95 -1.19 11.54 1.67
N PHE A 96 -0.81 10.27 1.83
CA PHE A 96 -0.77 9.28 0.76
C PHE A 96 -2.12 9.17 0.04
N GLY A 97 -3.19 8.95 0.80
CA GLY A 97 -4.54 8.75 0.24
C GLY A 97 -5.06 9.98 -0.48
N LYS A 98 -4.87 11.18 0.08
CA LYS A 98 -5.34 12.44 -0.52
C LYS A 98 -4.61 12.73 -1.83
N PHE A 99 -3.30 12.59 -1.86
CA PHE A 99 -2.49 12.85 -3.06
C PHE A 99 -2.82 11.86 -4.17
N THR A 100 -2.80 10.57 -3.87
CA THR A 100 -3.07 9.52 -4.87
C THR A 100 -4.51 9.58 -5.37
N ALA A 101 -5.50 9.82 -4.50
CA ALA A 101 -6.90 9.95 -4.91
C ALA A 101 -7.11 11.10 -5.89
N LYS A 102 -6.48 12.25 -5.63
CA LYS A 102 -6.54 13.40 -6.56
C LYS A 102 -5.99 13.06 -7.93
N LYS A 103 -4.83 12.41 -7.97
CA LYS A 103 -4.16 12.02 -9.22
C LYS A 103 -4.92 10.92 -9.97
N LEU A 104 -5.40 9.90 -9.25
CA LEU A 104 -6.17 8.80 -9.84
C LEU A 104 -7.52 9.26 -10.39
N ASN A 105 -8.23 10.14 -9.69
CA ASN A 105 -9.45 10.75 -10.20
C ASN A 105 -9.18 11.60 -11.46
N ALA A 106 -8.10 12.38 -11.47
CA ALA A 106 -7.73 13.14 -12.67
C ALA A 106 -7.39 12.22 -13.85
N LEU A 107 -6.67 11.11 -13.61
CA LEU A 107 -6.33 10.12 -14.64
C LEU A 107 -7.56 9.48 -15.27
N THR A 108 -8.55 9.14 -14.45
CA THR A 108 -9.75 8.40 -14.89
C THR A 108 -10.93 9.28 -15.27
N GLY A 109 -10.82 10.61 -15.09
CA GLY A 109 -11.92 11.54 -15.26
C GLY A 109 -13.06 11.36 -14.24
N SER A 110 -12.77 10.64 -13.14
CA SER A 110 -13.72 10.30 -12.09
C SER A 110 -13.73 11.34 -10.97
N LYS A 111 -14.75 11.28 -10.15
CA LYS A 111 -14.90 12.08 -8.91
C LYS A 111 -15.29 11.16 -7.77
N GLY A 112 -14.95 11.54 -6.55
CA GLY A 112 -15.35 10.83 -5.35
C GLY A 112 -14.28 9.95 -4.75
N ARG A 113 -14.71 8.98 -3.96
CA ARG A 113 -13.82 8.15 -3.15
C ARG A 113 -13.03 7.18 -4.01
N VAL A 114 -11.71 7.18 -3.82
CA VAL A 114 -10.78 6.22 -4.43
C VAL A 114 -10.44 5.10 -3.44
N TRP A 115 -10.03 5.46 -2.24
CA TRP A 115 -9.65 4.51 -1.20
C TRP A 115 -10.80 4.22 -0.24
N GLN A 116 -10.84 3.01 0.29
CA GLN A 116 -11.73 2.68 1.40
C GLN A 116 -11.45 3.59 2.60
N HIS A 117 -12.43 3.73 3.49
CA HIS A 117 -12.21 4.37 4.77
C HIS A 117 -11.18 3.59 5.57
N GLY A 118 -10.04 4.25 5.81
CA GLY A 118 -9.01 3.67 6.58
C GLY A 118 -8.08 2.71 5.85
N PHE A 119 -7.24 2.09 6.63
CA PHE A 119 -6.24 1.14 6.19
C PHE A 119 -6.05 0.07 7.27
N TYR A 120 -5.51 -1.07 6.87
CA TYR A 120 -5.07 -2.10 7.81
C TYR A 120 -3.61 -1.85 8.13
N ASP A 121 -3.22 -1.92 9.40
CA ASP A 121 -1.85 -1.76 9.82
C ASP A 121 -1.44 -2.81 10.85
N HIS A 122 -0.17 -3.14 10.82
CA HIS A 122 0.48 -4.02 11.78
C HIS A 122 1.85 -3.48 12.14
N CYS A 123 2.11 -3.27 13.45
CA CYS A 123 3.42 -2.90 13.93
C CYS A 123 4.31 -4.14 13.96
N LEU A 124 5.39 -4.12 13.21
CA LEU A 124 6.35 -5.23 13.13
C LEU A 124 7.32 -5.12 14.31
N ARG A 125 7.37 -6.16 15.13
CA ARG A 125 8.10 -6.14 16.41
C ARG A 125 9.52 -6.67 16.31
N ASP A 126 9.79 -7.50 15.32
CA ASP A 126 11.04 -8.19 15.13
C ASP A 126 11.30 -8.53 13.66
N ASN A 127 12.51 -9.00 13.39
CA ASN A 127 12.95 -9.38 12.05
C ASN A 127 12.16 -10.56 11.46
N GLU A 128 11.72 -11.50 12.28
CA GLU A 128 10.92 -12.63 11.83
C GLU A 128 9.54 -12.17 11.35
N SER A 129 8.92 -11.26 12.08
CA SER A 129 7.65 -10.62 11.69
C SER A 129 7.81 -9.84 10.38
N TYR A 130 8.89 -9.08 10.21
CA TYR A 130 9.20 -8.37 8.97
C TYR A 130 9.32 -9.32 7.78
N ILE A 131 10.15 -10.35 7.87
CA ILE A 131 10.38 -11.34 6.80
C ILE A 131 9.06 -12.02 6.41
N ARG A 132 8.24 -12.40 7.40
CA ARG A 132 6.95 -13.05 7.18
C ARG A 132 5.97 -12.15 6.41
N HIS A 133 5.84 -10.88 6.81
CA HIS A 133 4.99 -9.91 6.12
C HIS A 133 5.51 -9.59 4.72
N LEU A 134 6.81 -9.43 4.58
CA LEU A 134 7.45 -9.18 3.30
C LEU A 134 7.17 -10.32 2.31
N ARG A 135 7.42 -11.58 2.73
CA ARG A 135 7.14 -12.76 1.91
C ARG A 135 5.65 -12.83 1.53
N TYR A 136 4.76 -12.70 2.51
CA TYR A 136 3.32 -12.74 2.27
C TYR A 136 2.88 -11.73 1.22
N MET A 137 3.38 -10.51 1.31
CA MET A 137 3.07 -9.42 0.40
C MET A 137 3.59 -9.70 -1.02
N TYR A 138 4.85 -10.15 -1.15
CA TYR A 138 5.47 -10.44 -2.45
C TYR A 138 4.88 -11.64 -3.17
N GLU A 139 4.45 -12.65 -2.44
CA GLU A 139 3.82 -13.84 -3.00
C GLU A 139 2.36 -13.60 -3.44
N ASN A 140 1.77 -12.44 -3.17
CA ASN A 140 0.38 -12.16 -3.51
C ASN A 140 0.05 -12.35 -5.01
N PRO A 141 0.79 -11.76 -5.96
CA PRO A 141 0.52 -11.97 -7.39
C PRO A 141 0.67 -13.44 -7.81
N LEU A 142 1.65 -14.15 -7.25
CA LEU A 142 1.89 -15.57 -7.49
C LEU A 142 0.71 -16.42 -6.97
N ARG A 143 0.25 -16.17 -5.73
CA ARG A 143 -0.92 -16.88 -5.16
C ARG A 143 -2.21 -16.62 -5.93
N LYS A 144 -2.30 -15.49 -6.62
CA LYS A 144 -3.43 -15.15 -7.52
C LYS A 144 -3.31 -15.81 -8.90
N GLY A 145 -2.18 -16.43 -9.20
CA GLY A 145 -1.94 -17.07 -10.48
C GLY A 145 -1.69 -16.12 -11.65
N TRP A 146 -1.33 -14.86 -11.35
CA TRP A 146 -1.06 -13.84 -12.38
C TRP A 146 0.36 -13.91 -12.93
N VAL A 147 1.28 -14.45 -12.16
CA VAL A 147 2.69 -14.66 -12.53
C VAL A 147 3.16 -16.04 -12.12
N GLN A 148 4.25 -16.51 -12.72
CA GLN A 148 4.89 -17.79 -12.41
C GLN A 148 5.96 -17.66 -11.32
N SER A 149 6.51 -16.46 -11.14
CA SER A 149 7.53 -16.13 -10.15
C SER A 149 7.24 -14.76 -9.56
N VAL A 150 7.68 -14.50 -8.35
CA VAL A 150 7.47 -13.20 -7.68
C VAL A 150 8.18 -12.06 -8.39
N GLU A 151 9.31 -12.37 -9.02
CA GLU A 151 10.13 -11.43 -9.79
C GLU A 151 9.44 -10.95 -11.09
N ASP A 152 8.47 -11.71 -11.58
CA ASP A 152 7.72 -11.37 -12.80
C ASP A 152 6.69 -10.25 -12.55
N TRP A 153 6.39 -9.91 -11.28
CA TRP A 153 5.44 -8.85 -10.98
C TRP A 153 6.11 -7.48 -11.03
N PRO A 154 5.75 -6.62 -12.02
CA PRO A 154 6.50 -5.39 -12.27
C PRO A 154 6.27 -4.28 -11.25
N PHE A 155 5.24 -4.38 -10.42
CA PHE A 155 4.83 -3.35 -9.48
C PHE A 155 5.11 -3.73 -8.02
N SER A 156 6.30 -4.26 -7.79
CA SER A 156 6.81 -4.58 -6.46
C SER A 156 8.29 -4.22 -6.34
N ALA A 157 8.71 -3.86 -5.14
CA ALA A 157 10.13 -3.64 -4.82
C ALA A 157 10.40 -3.91 -3.35
N THR A 158 11.54 -4.57 -3.06
CA THR A 158 12.16 -4.66 -1.73
C THR A 158 13.29 -3.66 -1.63
N GLU A 159 13.42 -2.99 -0.47
CA GLU A 159 14.47 -1.99 -0.23
C GLU A 159 14.67 -1.11 -1.47
N PRO A 160 13.60 -0.41 -1.93
CA PRO A 160 13.67 0.30 -3.20
C PRO A 160 14.77 1.34 -3.17
N ASN A 161 15.62 1.27 -4.19
CA ASN A 161 16.68 2.24 -4.42
C ASN A 161 16.15 3.28 -5.41
N TRP A 162 15.71 4.38 -4.85
CA TRP A 162 15.10 5.49 -5.62
C TRP A 162 16.13 6.37 -6.28
#